data_1326434dcfd94de9ab8eb6c4d2438ab5
#
_entry.id   1326434dcfd94de9ab8eb6c4d2438ab5
#
_cell.length_a   1.000
_cell.length_b   1.000
_cell.length_c   1.000
_cell.angle_alpha   90.00
_cell.angle_beta   90.00
_cell.angle_gamma   90.00
#
_symmetry.space_group_name_H-M   'P 1'
#
loop_
_entity.id
_entity.type
_entity.pdbx_description
1 polymer ?
#
loop_
_entity_poly.entity_id
_entity_poly.type
_entity_poly.pdbx_seq_one_letter_code
_entity_poly.pdbx_strand_id
1 'polypeptide(L)'
;MRIVLGYPVEDRHIQQVQAIAPDAQIVAAAQPEIPEAVLDADIFCGHAKERPVPWDQVVARGRLQWIQSSAAGMDHCLTPEVVGSSIVVTSASGLFADQVAEQTLALLLGL
;
A
#
# COMPACT_ATOMS: atom_id res chain seq x y z
N MET A 1 11.75 9.65 -9.24
CA MET A 1 10.61 9.18 -8.43
C MET A 1 10.80 7.71 -8.12
N ARG A 2 10.63 7.32 -6.87
CA ARG A 2 10.76 5.94 -6.39
C ARG A 2 9.40 5.42 -5.93
N ILE A 3 8.94 4.34 -6.55
CA ILE A 3 7.66 3.70 -6.26
C ILE A 3 7.93 2.36 -5.61
N VAL A 4 7.45 2.15 -4.39
CA VAL A 4 7.59 0.89 -3.65
C VAL A 4 6.27 0.13 -3.70
N LEU A 5 6.34 -1.12 -4.17
CA LEU A 5 5.21 -2.05 -4.25
C LEU A 5 5.37 -3.10 -3.15
N GLY A 6 4.51 -3.06 -2.14
CA GLY A 6 4.53 -3.92 -0.96
C GLY A 6 3.32 -4.88 -0.91
N TYR A 7 3.01 -5.53 -2.02
CA TYR A 7 2.00 -6.58 -2.17
C TYR A 7 2.60 -7.72 -3.02
N PRO A 8 1.94 -8.86 -3.20
CA PRO A 8 2.42 -9.91 -4.10
C PRO A 8 2.52 -9.41 -5.55
N VAL A 9 3.73 -8.99 -5.95
CA VAL A 9 4.00 -8.32 -7.23
C VAL A 9 4.37 -9.35 -8.29
N GLU A 10 3.71 -9.28 -9.45
CA GLU A 10 4.05 -10.01 -10.67
C GLU A 10 4.69 -9.08 -11.69
N ASP A 11 5.42 -9.63 -12.65
CA ASP A 11 6.09 -8.84 -13.72
C ASP A 11 5.10 -7.96 -14.48
N ARG A 12 3.88 -8.43 -14.72
CA ARG A 12 2.83 -7.64 -15.38
C ARG A 12 2.49 -6.36 -14.63
N HIS A 13 2.51 -6.39 -13.29
CA HIS A 13 2.24 -5.21 -12.46
C HIS A 13 3.36 -4.17 -12.62
N ILE A 14 4.60 -4.63 -12.61
CA ILE A 14 5.77 -3.77 -12.84
C ILE A 14 5.69 -3.12 -14.22
N GLN A 15 5.37 -3.90 -15.26
CA GLN A 15 5.23 -3.41 -16.62
C GLN A 15 4.11 -2.36 -16.75
N GLN A 16 2.96 -2.58 -16.10
CA GLN A 16 1.85 -1.62 -16.10
C GLN A 16 2.25 -0.28 -15.45
N VAL A 17 2.92 -0.34 -14.32
CA VAL A 17 3.39 0.88 -13.63
C VAL A 17 4.49 1.56 -14.47
N GLN A 18 5.43 0.79 -15.02
CA GLN A 18 6.51 1.32 -15.84
C GLN A 18 5.99 1.98 -17.13
N ALA A 19 4.91 1.47 -17.70
CA ALA A 19 4.29 2.08 -18.90
C ALA A 19 3.72 3.48 -18.63
N ILE A 20 3.26 3.73 -17.40
CA ILE A 20 2.71 5.03 -16.98
C ILE A 20 3.82 5.96 -16.48
N ALA A 21 4.81 5.41 -15.79
CA ALA A 21 5.91 6.15 -15.18
C ALA A 21 7.27 5.58 -15.65
N PRO A 22 7.67 5.80 -16.92
CA PRO A 22 8.84 5.14 -17.52
C PRO A 22 10.16 5.50 -16.83
N ASP A 23 10.25 6.68 -16.24
CA ASP A 23 11.46 7.17 -15.56
C ASP A 23 11.46 6.85 -14.05
N ALA A 24 10.42 6.20 -13.54
CA ALA A 24 10.35 5.85 -12.12
C ALA A 24 11.19 4.60 -11.82
N GLN A 25 11.86 4.62 -10.67
CA GLN A 25 12.45 3.44 -10.06
C GLN A 25 11.36 2.66 -9.33
N ILE A 26 11.05 1.47 -9.82
CA ILE A 26 10.04 0.59 -9.21
C ILE A 26 10.77 -0.45 -8.36
N VAL A 27 10.38 -0.55 -7.10
CA VAL A 27 10.93 -1.48 -6.12
C VAL A 27 9.82 -2.40 -5.63
N ALA A 28 9.93 -3.69 -5.91
CA ALA A 28 9.07 -4.71 -5.31
C ALA A 28 9.70 -5.12 -3.97
N ALA A 29 9.05 -4.77 -2.88
CA ALA A 29 9.53 -5.06 -1.53
C ALA A 29 8.77 -6.26 -0.94
N ALA A 30 9.51 -7.26 -0.49
CA ALA A 30 8.94 -8.33 0.33
C ALA A 30 8.52 -7.78 1.71
N GLN A 31 7.59 -8.46 2.38
CA GLN A 31 7.04 -7.99 3.66
C GLN A 31 8.09 -7.55 4.68
N PRO A 32 9.17 -8.31 4.92
CA PRO A 32 10.21 -7.89 5.88
C PRO A 32 10.96 -6.61 5.47
N GLU A 33 10.98 -6.30 4.19
CA GLU A 33 11.76 -5.18 3.62
C GLU A 33 10.96 -3.88 3.52
N ILE A 34 9.62 -3.95 3.63
CA ILE A 34 8.73 -2.79 3.45
C ILE A 34 9.11 -1.62 4.35
N PRO A 35 9.34 -1.79 5.66
CA PRO A 35 9.61 -0.65 6.54
C PRO A 35 10.82 0.19 6.10
N GLU A 36 11.88 -0.46 5.67
CA GLU A 36 13.08 0.22 5.18
C GLU A 36 12.87 0.82 3.79
N ALA A 37 12.19 0.10 2.91
CA ALA A 37 11.94 0.55 1.54
C ALA A 37 11.08 1.82 1.49
N VAL A 38 10.08 1.94 2.39
CA VAL A 38 9.17 3.09 2.45
C VAL A 38 9.87 4.36 2.89
N LEU A 39 10.96 4.27 3.68
CA LEU A 39 11.70 5.44 4.14
C LEU A 39 12.22 6.33 2.98
N ASP A 40 12.53 5.73 1.84
CA ASP A 40 13.08 6.43 0.68
C ASP A 40 12.10 6.47 -0.51
N ALA A 41 10.83 6.11 -0.28
CA ALA A 41 9.80 6.10 -1.30
C ALA A 41 9.19 7.50 -1.53
N ASP A 42 8.81 7.77 -2.76
CA ASP A 42 7.93 8.89 -3.12
C ASP A 42 6.46 8.42 -3.13
N ILE A 43 6.23 7.17 -3.55
CA ILE A 43 4.91 6.52 -3.55
C ILE A 43 5.06 5.13 -2.93
N PHE A 44 4.15 4.78 -2.03
CA PHE A 44 4.03 3.43 -1.48
C PHE A 44 2.68 2.82 -1.82
N CYS A 45 2.70 1.64 -2.41
CA CYS A 45 1.52 0.87 -2.79
C CYS A 45 1.55 -0.47 -2.07
N GLY A 46 0.69 -0.68 -1.11
CA GLY A 46 0.69 -1.94 -0.37
C GLY A 46 0.26 -1.85 1.08
N HIS A 47 0.64 -2.86 1.85
CA HIS A 47 0.34 -2.99 3.27
C HIS A 47 1.45 -3.78 3.97
N ALA A 48 2.11 -3.16 4.92
CA ALA A 48 3.09 -3.83 5.78
C ALA A 48 2.37 -4.65 6.86
N LYS A 49 2.45 -5.96 6.77
CA LYS A 49 1.75 -6.91 7.65
C LYS A 49 2.64 -7.54 8.70
N GLU A 50 3.92 -7.74 8.41
CA GLU A 50 4.85 -8.43 9.29
C GLU A 50 5.55 -7.50 10.27
N ARG A 51 5.95 -6.32 9.81
CA ARG A 51 6.64 -5.33 10.62
C ARG A 51 6.01 -3.95 10.42
N PRO A 52 5.87 -3.14 11.46
CA PRO A 52 5.32 -1.80 11.32
C PRO A 52 6.27 -0.88 10.54
N VAL A 53 5.70 -0.01 9.71
CA VAL A 53 6.44 1.06 9.07
C VAL A 53 6.68 2.17 10.09
N PRO A 54 7.90 2.72 10.19
CA PRO A 54 8.19 3.84 11.09
C PRO A 54 7.66 5.15 10.51
N TRP A 55 6.34 5.35 10.58
CA TRP A 55 5.65 6.48 9.96
C TRP A 55 6.13 7.85 10.45
N ASP A 56 6.54 7.95 11.72
CA ASP A 56 7.18 9.14 12.28
C ASP A 56 8.44 9.54 11.50
N GLN A 57 9.31 8.57 11.18
CA GLN A 57 10.52 8.79 10.40
C GLN A 57 10.21 9.08 8.92
N VAL A 58 9.21 8.39 8.35
CA VAL A 58 8.77 8.60 6.97
C VAL A 58 8.27 10.04 6.79
N VAL A 59 7.42 10.50 7.70
CA VAL A 59 6.91 11.88 7.68
C VAL A 59 8.04 12.90 7.91
N ALA A 60 8.96 12.63 8.85
CA ALA A 60 10.10 13.51 9.12
C ALA A 60 11.02 13.68 7.92
N ARG A 61 11.19 12.64 7.08
CA ARG A 61 11.96 12.73 5.83
C ARG A 61 11.26 13.59 4.76
N GLY A 62 9.94 13.72 4.82
CA GLY A 62 9.17 14.58 3.93
C GLY A 62 9.21 14.18 2.45
N ARG A 63 9.55 12.94 2.15
CA ARG A 63 9.70 12.47 0.77
C ARG A 63 8.45 11.79 0.24
N LEU A 64 7.78 10.98 1.07
CA LEU A 64 6.58 10.23 0.68
C LEU A 64 5.42 11.18 0.41
N GLN A 65 4.81 11.05 -0.76
CA GLN A 65 3.71 11.89 -1.22
C GLN A 65 2.37 11.16 -1.23
N TRP A 66 2.39 9.84 -1.48
CA TRP A 66 1.16 9.08 -1.63
C TRP A 66 1.31 7.66 -1.09
N ILE A 67 0.29 7.24 -0.32
CA ILE A 67 0.09 5.85 0.11
C ILE A 67 -1.17 5.32 -0.56
N GLN A 68 -1.03 4.31 -1.39
CA GLN A 68 -2.14 3.49 -1.87
C GLN A 68 -2.19 2.21 -1.04
N SER A 69 -3.13 2.12 -0.12
CA SER A 69 -3.33 0.89 0.65
C SER A 69 -3.89 -0.22 -0.23
N SER A 70 -3.35 -1.44 -0.09
CA SER A 70 -3.93 -2.65 -0.69
C SER A 70 -5.08 -3.24 0.14
N ALA A 71 -5.46 -2.60 1.25
CA ALA A 71 -6.55 -2.98 2.12
C ALA A 71 -7.67 -1.93 2.10
N ALA A 72 -8.88 -2.34 2.48
CA ALA A 72 -10.00 -1.41 2.69
C ALA A 72 -9.78 -0.56 3.95
N GLY A 73 -9.36 -1.19 5.06
CA GLY A 73 -8.98 -0.49 6.29
C GLY A 73 -7.63 0.18 6.16
N MET A 74 -7.47 1.32 6.82
CA MET A 74 -6.26 2.14 6.75
C MET A 74 -5.62 2.41 8.10
N ASP A 75 -6.02 1.69 9.14
CA ASP A 75 -5.45 1.76 10.49
C ASP A 75 -3.95 1.46 10.53
N HIS A 76 -3.45 0.68 9.59
CA HIS A 76 -2.02 0.36 9.45
C HIS A 76 -1.14 1.57 9.04
N CYS A 77 -1.72 2.62 8.46
CA CYS A 77 -0.97 3.78 7.97
C CYS A 77 -1.50 5.14 8.44
N LEU A 78 -2.73 5.22 8.94
CA LEU A 78 -3.31 6.46 9.44
C LEU A 78 -2.90 6.73 10.89
N THR A 79 -1.60 6.87 11.12
CA THR A 79 -1.07 7.33 12.40
C THR A 79 -1.25 8.85 12.54
N PRO A 80 -1.18 9.41 13.77
CA PRO A 80 -1.27 10.86 13.96
C PRO A 80 -0.29 11.66 13.09
N GLU A 81 0.92 11.15 12.89
CA GLU A 81 1.96 11.77 12.08
C GLU A 81 1.55 11.84 10.61
N VAL A 82 1.04 10.75 10.05
CA VAL A 82 0.57 10.71 8.66
C VAL A 82 -0.65 11.59 8.47
N VAL A 83 -1.61 11.54 9.40
CA VAL A 83 -2.83 12.39 9.35
C VAL A 83 -2.48 13.88 9.39
N GLY A 84 -1.48 14.27 10.17
CA GLY A 84 -1.00 15.64 10.27
C GLY A 84 -0.08 16.09 9.13
N SER A 85 0.24 15.21 8.18
CA SER A 85 1.14 15.47 7.06
C SER A 85 0.38 15.86 5.79
N SER A 86 1.13 16.16 4.72
CA SER A 86 0.59 16.39 3.36
C SER A 86 0.47 15.10 2.54
N ILE A 87 0.77 13.93 3.11
CA ILE A 87 0.71 12.65 2.41
C ILE A 87 -0.75 12.34 2.04
N VAL A 88 -0.99 12.06 0.76
CA VAL A 88 -2.29 11.59 0.28
C VAL A 88 -2.41 10.10 0.60
N VAL A 89 -3.52 9.68 1.19
CA VAL A 89 -3.79 8.28 1.50
C VAL A 89 -5.08 7.83 0.81
N THR A 90 -4.99 6.76 0.04
CA THR A 90 -6.12 6.14 -0.65
C THR A 90 -6.22 4.66 -0.28
N SER A 91 -7.44 4.14 -0.25
CA SER A 91 -7.73 2.76 0.15
C SER A 91 -8.20 1.89 -1.02
N ALA A 92 -8.27 0.58 -0.79
CA ALA A 92 -8.91 -0.38 -1.68
C ALA A 92 -10.38 -0.64 -1.28
N SER A 93 -11.04 0.33 -0.63
CA SER A 93 -12.43 0.22 -0.18
C SER A 93 -13.37 -0.09 -1.33
N GLY A 94 -14.27 -1.05 -1.14
CA GLY A 94 -15.23 -1.50 -2.14
C GLY A 94 -14.70 -2.53 -3.13
N LEU A 95 -13.40 -2.70 -3.26
CA LEU A 95 -12.79 -3.59 -4.26
C LEU A 95 -13.18 -5.06 -4.05
N PHE A 96 -13.37 -5.49 -2.81
CA PHE A 96 -13.70 -6.88 -2.45
C PHE A 96 -15.16 -7.06 -2.01
N ALA A 97 -16.00 -6.05 -2.16
CA ALA A 97 -17.36 -6.05 -1.59
C ALA A 97 -18.23 -7.19 -2.15
N ASP A 98 -18.20 -7.41 -3.45
CA ASP A 98 -19.00 -8.45 -4.10
C ASP A 98 -18.56 -9.84 -3.66
N GLN A 99 -17.25 -10.12 -3.66
CA GLN A 99 -16.70 -11.41 -3.26
C GLN A 99 -16.98 -11.73 -1.79
N VAL A 100 -16.88 -10.73 -0.91
CA VAL A 100 -17.21 -10.88 0.51
C VAL A 100 -18.70 -11.15 0.70
N ALA A 101 -19.57 -10.44 -0.02
CA ALA A 101 -21.01 -10.65 0.02
C ALA A 101 -21.41 -12.04 -0.48
N GLU A 102 -20.86 -12.47 -1.61
CA GLU A 102 -21.10 -13.80 -2.19
C GLU A 102 -20.65 -14.91 -1.22
N GLN A 103 -19.45 -14.79 -0.65
CA GLN A 103 -18.96 -15.77 0.31
C GLN A 103 -19.81 -15.81 1.59
N THR A 104 -20.26 -14.65 2.06
CA THR A 104 -21.15 -14.56 3.23
C THR A 104 -22.48 -15.29 2.97
N LEU A 105 -23.10 -15.07 1.81
CA LEU A 105 -24.33 -15.76 1.42
C LEU A 105 -24.09 -17.27 1.25
N ALA A 106 -22.98 -17.67 0.65
CA ALA A 106 -22.65 -19.08 0.47
C ALA A 106 -22.50 -19.79 1.82
N LEU A 107 -21.83 -19.18 2.79
CA LEU A 107 -21.70 -19.72 4.14
C LEU A 107 -23.03 -19.77 4.88
N LEU A 108 -23.86 -18.74 4.76
CA LEU A 108 -25.18 -18.67 5.39
C LEU A 108 -26.11 -19.76 4.85
N LEU A 109 -26.12 -19.95 3.53
CA LEU A 109 -27.00 -20.95 2.88
C LEU A 109 -26.45 -22.37 3.02
N GLY A 110 -25.16 -22.54 3.30
CA GLY A 110 -24.50 -23.81 3.54
C GLY A 110 -24.67 -24.38 4.96
N LEU A 111 -25.29 -23.61 5.85
CA LEU A 111 -25.59 -24.07 7.19
C LEU A 111 -26.82 -25.01 7.13
#